data_2b537f95d58f25095b045ba8ef120254
#
_entry.id   2b537f95d58f25095b045ba8ef120254
#
_cell.length_a   1.000
_cell.length_b   1.000
_cell.length_c   1.000
_cell.angle_alpha   90.00
_cell.angle_beta   90.00
_cell.angle_gamma   90.00
#
_symmetry.space_group_name_H-M   'P 1'
#
loop_
_entity.id
_entity.type
_entity.pdbx_description
1 polymer ?
#
loop_
_entity_poly.entity_id
_entity_poly.type
_entity_poly.pdbx_seq_one_letter_code
_entity_poly.pdbx_strand_id
1 'polypeptide(L)'
;MKSIFNDKTKTYHMKKSNTISIFLFALLVVIGSSVNAQEFSKLDKSPMDIAAFPTSYKEANKDMKLIYSRPQLKARKLSKLAPNGEVWRTGANEAPELVLYKDFNLNGTKIKAGSYALLTIPGEKEWTIILNSDLNAWGSYYYNKENDVARITVPTTYASDSLEAFSIVLDGEDGNITMHMGWDTVRVAVPFTK
;
A
#
# COMPACT_ATOMS: atom_id res chain seq x y z
N MET A 1 -57.41 -55.88 60.31
CA MET A 1 -56.78 -54.58 60.67
C MET A 1 -55.85 -54.19 59.54
N LYS A 2 -56.24 -53.23 58.65
CA LYS A 2 -55.47 -52.80 57.45
C LYS A 2 -54.59 -51.66 57.83
N SER A 3 -53.31 -51.74 57.50
CA SER A 3 -52.39 -50.65 57.54
C SER A 3 -52.19 -50.12 56.15
N ILE A 4 -52.48 -48.85 55.95
CA ILE A 4 -52.28 -48.09 54.66
C ILE A 4 -50.92 -47.39 54.81
N PHE A 5 -49.94 -47.75 53.99
CA PHE A 5 -48.72 -46.93 53.83
C PHE A 5 -48.85 -46.08 52.56
N ASN A 6 -48.76 -44.80 52.86
CA ASN A 6 -48.92 -43.75 51.88
C ASN A 6 -47.50 -43.41 51.25
N ASP A 7 -47.30 -43.73 49.99
CA ASP A 7 -46.09 -43.40 49.29
C ASP A 7 -46.23 -42.01 48.64
N LYS A 8 -45.57 -41.00 49.25
CA LYS A 8 -45.52 -39.63 48.73
C LYS A 8 -44.11 -39.01 48.62
N THR A 9 -43.14 -39.77 48.13
CA THR A 9 -41.78 -39.15 48.00
C THR A 9 -41.04 -39.41 46.72
N LYS A 10 -41.67 -39.41 45.53
CA LYS A 10 -40.94 -39.70 44.32
C LYS A 10 -41.03 -38.69 43.15
N THR A 11 -41.51 -37.46 43.36
CA THR A 11 -41.75 -36.54 42.23
C THR A 11 -40.98 -35.23 42.22
N TYR A 12 -40.06 -34.98 43.15
CA TYR A 12 -39.41 -33.63 43.22
C TYR A 12 -38.00 -33.54 42.66
N HIS A 13 -37.30 -34.63 42.36
CA HIS A 13 -35.91 -34.55 41.89
C HIS A 13 -35.69 -34.46 40.36
N MET A 14 -36.66 -34.80 39.54
CA MET A 14 -36.49 -34.78 38.08
C MET A 14 -36.68 -33.40 37.44
N LYS A 15 -37.46 -32.50 38.03
CA LYS A 15 -37.71 -31.16 37.42
C LYS A 15 -36.54 -30.18 37.54
N LYS A 16 -35.70 -30.29 38.56
CA LYS A 16 -34.53 -29.36 38.74
C LYS A 16 -33.39 -29.64 37.79
N SER A 17 -33.14 -30.88 37.38
CA SER A 17 -32.05 -31.26 36.50
C SER A 17 -32.26 -30.74 35.04
N ASN A 18 -33.47 -30.83 34.53
CA ASN A 18 -33.77 -30.39 33.16
C ASN A 18 -33.70 -28.86 33.02
N THR A 19 -34.12 -28.12 34.06
CA THR A 19 -34.09 -26.65 34.05
C THR A 19 -32.63 -26.13 34.05
N ILE A 20 -31.74 -26.76 34.84
CA ILE A 20 -30.31 -26.38 34.86
C ILE A 20 -29.65 -26.71 33.54
N SER A 21 -29.95 -27.85 32.89
CA SER A 21 -29.42 -28.21 31.58
C SER A 21 -29.85 -27.25 30.48
N ILE A 22 -31.12 -26.77 30.51
CA ILE A 22 -31.62 -25.78 29.55
C ILE A 22 -30.92 -24.41 29.75
N PHE A 23 -30.69 -23.98 30.99
CA PHE A 23 -29.95 -22.76 31.29
C PHE A 23 -28.47 -22.82 30.86
N LEU A 24 -27.79 -23.96 31.09
CA LEU A 24 -26.41 -24.16 30.61
C LEU A 24 -26.32 -24.16 29.08
N PHE A 25 -27.28 -24.78 28.39
CA PHE A 25 -27.32 -24.78 26.92
C PHE A 25 -27.63 -23.39 26.38
N ALA A 26 -28.55 -22.64 26.98
CA ALA A 26 -28.83 -21.26 26.58
C ALA A 26 -27.64 -20.33 26.84
N LEU A 27 -26.87 -20.52 27.91
CA LEU A 27 -25.66 -19.75 28.22
C LEU A 27 -24.54 -20.05 27.18
N LEU A 28 -24.37 -21.32 26.78
CA LEU A 28 -23.42 -21.72 25.73
C LEU A 28 -23.75 -21.11 24.34
N VAL A 29 -25.04 -21.02 24.01
CA VAL A 29 -25.50 -20.39 22.75
C VAL A 29 -25.24 -18.87 22.77
N VAL A 30 -25.40 -18.19 23.89
CA VAL A 30 -25.14 -16.75 24.04
C VAL A 30 -23.62 -16.44 23.96
N ILE A 31 -22.76 -17.31 24.49
CA ILE A 31 -21.30 -17.17 24.40
C ILE A 31 -20.79 -17.45 22.98
N GLY A 32 -21.48 -18.33 22.23
CA GLY A 32 -21.11 -18.67 20.85
C GLY A 32 -21.45 -17.62 19.78
N SER A 33 -22.23 -16.58 20.11
CA SER A 33 -22.71 -15.60 19.13
C SER A 33 -21.84 -14.35 18.95
N SER A 34 -20.67 -14.25 19.62
CA SER A 34 -19.71 -13.15 19.40
C SER A 34 -18.55 -13.57 18.48
N VAL A 35 -18.82 -14.34 17.43
CA VAL A 35 -17.87 -14.43 16.33
C VAL A 35 -17.98 -13.10 15.57
N ASN A 36 -17.15 -12.12 15.95
CA ASN A 36 -16.92 -10.96 15.12
C ASN A 36 -16.35 -11.47 13.79
N ALA A 37 -17.20 -11.52 12.77
CA ALA A 37 -16.74 -11.81 11.43
C ALA A 37 -15.70 -10.74 11.06
N GLN A 38 -14.51 -11.17 10.59
CA GLN A 38 -13.49 -10.27 10.07
C GLN A 38 -14.11 -9.37 9.00
N GLU A 39 -14.09 -8.07 9.22
CA GLU A 39 -14.52 -7.12 8.20
C GLU A 39 -13.36 -6.88 7.23
N PHE A 40 -13.61 -7.10 5.94
CA PHE A 40 -12.64 -6.83 4.89
C PHE A 40 -12.79 -5.41 4.35
N SER A 41 -11.67 -4.74 4.18
CA SER A 41 -11.64 -3.39 3.61
C SER A 41 -12.14 -3.37 2.17
N LYS A 42 -12.85 -2.30 1.80
CA LYS A 42 -13.20 -2.05 0.39
C LYS A 42 -11.95 -1.75 -0.42
N LEU A 43 -12.04 -1.94 -1.75
CA LEU A 43 -10.96 -1.54 -2.67
C LEU A 43 -10.67 -0.04 -2.52
N ASP A 44 -9.36 0.30 -2.48
CA ASP A 44 -8.92 1.69 -2.43
C ASP A 44 -9.27 2.43 -3.73
N LYS A 45 -9.52 3.74 -3.62
CA LYS A 45 -9.82 4.62 -4.77
C LYS A 45 -8.60 4.92 -5.62
N SER A 46 -7.40 4.68 -5.10
CA SER A 46 -6.11 4.80 -5.76
C SER A 46 -5.45 3.42 -5.74
N PRO A 47 -5.80 2.53 -6.68
CA PRO A 47 -5.35 1.14 -6.65
C PRO A 47 -3.83 1.07 -6.65
N MET A 48 -3.29 0.11 -5.90
CA MET A 48 -1.87 -0.19 -5.89
C MET A 48 -1.49 -0.93 -7.17
N ASP A 49 -0.32 -0.60 -7.70
CA ASP A 49 0.24 -1.18 -8.92
C ASP A 49 1.73 -1.48 -8.74
N ILE A 50 2.29 -2.27 -9.63
CA ILE A 50 3.70 -2.65 -9.64
C ILE A 50 4.28 -2.40 -11.02
N ALA A 51 5.33 -1.58 -11.09
CA ALA A 51 6.22 -1.51 -12.24
C ALA A 51 7.50 -2.31 -11.93
N ALA A 52 7.98 -3.15 -12.85
CA ALA A 52 9.18 -3.95 -12.64
C ALA A 52 10.02 -4.06 -13.94
N PHE A 53 11.34 -4.14 -13.78
CA PHE A 53 12.26 -4.37 -14.89
C PHE A 53 13.19 -5.56 -14.57
N PRO A 54 13.44 -6.47 -15.51
CA PRO A 54 12.84 -6.57 -16.84
C PRO A 54 11.31 -6.69 -16.81
N THR A 55 10.63 -6.11 -17.82
CA THR A 55 9.16 -6.04 -17.86
C THR A 55 8.49 -7.37 -18.18
N SER A 56 9.21 -8.31 -18.79
CA SER A 56 8.68 -9.63 -19.16
C SER A 56 8.20 -10.39 -17.93
N TYR A 57 6.96 -10.89 -17.95
CA TYR A 57 6.39 -11.73 -16.88
C TYR A 57 7.08 -13.11 -16.77
N LYS A 58 7.83 -13.52 -17.82
CA LYS A 58 8.60 -14.78 -17.83
C LYS A 58 9.95 -14.64 -17.13
N GLU A 59 10.43 -13.40 -16.91
CA GLU A 59 11.69 -13.14 -16.23
C GLU A 59 11.43 -12.89 -14.74
N ALA A 60 11.81 -13.86 -13.91
CA ALA A 60 11.65 -13.76 -12.46
C ALA A 60 12.73 -12.90 -11.79
N ASN A 61 13.94 -12.86 -12.38
CA ASN A 61 15.07 -12.10 -11.84
C ASN A 61 14.92 -10.62 -12.23
N LYS A 62 14.28 -9.86 -11.36
CA LYS A 62 14.10 -8.41 -11.56
C LYS A 62 15.35 -7.66 -11.11
N ASP A 63 15.66 -6.58 -11.83
CA ASP A 63 16.72 -5.63 -11.46
C ASP A 63 16.17 -4.49 -10.59
N MET A 64 14.93 -4.10 -10.89
CA MET A 64 14.22 -3.01 -10.20
C MET A 64 12.73 -3.32 -10.13
N LYS A 65 12.09 -2.95 -9.02
CA LYS A 65 10.64 -3.00 -8.84
C LYS A 65 10.17 -1.77 -8.07
N LEU A 66 9.05 -1.21 -8.47
CA LEU A 66 8.38 -0.12 -7.78
C LEU A 66 6.96 -0.54 -7.44
N ILE A 67 6.58 -0.39 -6.17
CA ILE A 67 5.23 -0.62 -5.65
C ILE A 67 4.65 0.75 -5.33
N TYR A 68 3.53 1.12 -5.95
CA TYR A 68 2.99 2.47 -5.82
C TYR A 68 1.47 2.51 -5.98
N SER A 69 0.83 3.50 -5.38
CA SER A 69 -0.61 3.75 -5.56
C SER A 69 -0.83 4.77 -6.67
N ARG A 70 -1.89 4.56 -7.48
CA ARG A 70 -2.22 5.33 -8.67
C ARG A 70 -3.39 6.29 -8.40
N PRO A 71 -3.15 7.50 -7.90
CA PRO A 71 -4.20 8.50 -7.78
C PRO A 71 -4.73 8.91 -9.16
N GLN A 72 -6.01 9.29 -9.19
CA GLN A 72 -6.72 9.74 -10.39
C GLN A 72 -7.02 11.23 -10.28
N LEU A 73 -7.02 11.94 -11.42
CA LEU A 73 -7.37 13.36 -11.46
C LEU A 73 -8.80 13.62 -11.00
N LYS A 74 -9.76 12.88 -11.51
CA LYS A 74 -11.21 13.06 -11.23
C LYS A 74 -11.60 14.53 -11.39
N ALA A 75 -11.28 15.10 -12.54
CA ALA A 75 -11.49 16.50 -12.92
C ALA A 75 -10.77 17.53 -12.02
N ARG A 76 -9.85 17.13 -11.15
CA ARG A 76 -9.01 18.03 -10.35
C ARG A 76 -7.77 18.44 -11.15
N LYS A 77 -7.27 19.64 -10.89
CA LYS A 77 -6.01 20.10 -11.46
C LYS A 77 -4.83 19.38 -10.79
N LEU A 78 -3.84 18.98 -11.57
CA LEU A 78 -2.62 18.34 -11.05
C LEU A 78 -1.94 19.18 -9.97
N SER A 79 -1.87 20.50 -10.13
CA SER A 79 -1.30 21.42 -9.15
C SER A 79 -1.97 21.43 -7.77
N LYS A 80 -3.19 20.87 -7.64
CA LYS A 80 -3.85 20.66 -6.35
C LYS A 80 -3.53 19.32 -5.70
N LEU A 81 -3.06 18.36 -6.47
CA LEU A 81 -2.77 17.00 -6.05
C LEU A 81 -1.27 16.79 -5.79
N ALA A 82 -0.44 17.46 -6.57
CA ALA A 82 1.02 17.48 -6.49
C ALA A 82 1.50 18.93 -6.71
N PRO A 83 1.45 19.79 -5.67
CA PRO A 83 1.81 21.20 -5.77
C PRO A 83 3.29 21.38 -6.12
N ASN A 84 3.58 22.36 -6.97
CA ASN A 84 4.96 22.71 -7.32
C ASN A 84 5.72 23.22 -6.10
N GLY A 85 6.98 22.82 -5.95
CA GLY A 85 7.87 23.24 -4.87
C GLY A 85 7.66 22.53 -3.54
N GLU A 86 6.64 21.67 -3.42
CA GLU A 86 6.37 20.91 -2.20
C GLU A 86 6.78 19.45 -2.34
N VAL A 87 7.24 18.84 -1.24
CA VAL A 87 7.53 17.40 -1.23
C VAL A 87 6.23 16.62 -1.37
N TRP A 88 6.12 15.86 -2.45
CA TRP A 88 5.01 14.99 -2.74
C TRP A 88 5.42 13.52 -2.60
N ARG A 89 4.55 12.70 -2.01
CA ARG A 89 4.74 11.26 -1.83
C ARG A 89 4.77 10.44 -3.13
N THR A 90 4.73 11.06 -4.30
CA THR A 90 4.80 10.42 -5.63
C THR A 90 3.71 9.35 -5.86
N GLY A 91 2.52 9.60 -5.37
CA GLY A 91 1.39 8.66 -5.43
C GLY A 91 0.26 9.03 -4.49
N ALA A 92 -0.36 8.01 -3.91
CA ALA A 92 -1.40 8.14 -2.90
C ALA A 92 -1.11 7.17 -1.74
N ASN A 93 -1.68 7.44 -0.57
CA ASN A 93 -1.48 6.68 0.66
C ASN A 93 -0.02 6.74 1.13
N GLU A 94 0.71 5.64 1.17
CA GLU A 94 2.14 5.61 1.46
C GLU A 94 2.96 6.13 0.27
N ALA A 95 4.18 6.58 0.53
CA ALA A 95 5.15 6.83 -0.51
C ALA A 95 5.52 5.51 -1.22
N PRO A 96 5.73 5.52 -2.56
CA PRO A 96 6.13 4.32 -3.27
C PRO A 96 7.40 3.69 -2.72
N GLU A 97 7.45 2.36 -2.71
CA GLU A 97 8.64 1.61 -2.41
C GLU A 97 9.38 1.24 -3.70
N LEU A 98 10.58 1.77 -3.86
CA LEU A 98 11.53 1.39 -4.91
C LEU A 98 12.46 0.32 -4.37
N VAL A 99 12.38 -0.89 -4.93
CA VAL A 99 13.27 -2.01 -4.60
C VAL A 99 14.31 -2.16 -5.69
N LEU A 100 15.57 -1.99 -5.35
CA LEU A 100 16.73 -2.21 -6.21
C LEU A 100 17.35 -3.56 -5.87
N TYR A 101 17.37 -4.50 -6.79
CA TYR A 101 17.99 -5.82 -6.62
C TYR A 101 19.47 -5.83 -6.96
N LYS A 102 19.96 -4.72 -7.52
CA LYS A 102 21.37 -4.47 -7.90
C LYS A 102 21.76 -3.03 -7.51
N ASP A 103 23.04 -2.76 -7.44
CA ASP A 103 23.56 -1.39 -7.32
C ASP A 103 23.29 -0.62 -8.61
N PHE A 104 22.92 0.65 -8.48
CA PHE A 104 22.75 1.59 -9.60
C PHE A 104 23.48 2.90 -9.33
N ASN A 105 23.74 3.65 -10.38
CA ASN A 105 24.16 5.03 -10.31
C ASN A 105 22.99 5.94 -10.70
N LEU A 106 22.69 6.91 -9.86
CA LEU A 106 21.68 7.93 -10.11
C LEU A 106 22.37 9.29 -10.19
N ASN A 107 22.66 9.73 -11.43
CA ASN A 107 23.37 10.99 -11.72
C ASN A 107 24.66 11.17 -10.91
N GLY A 108 25.54 10.16 -10.91
CA GLY A 108 26.83 10.20 -10.21
C GLY A 108 26.78 9.71 -8.75
N THR A 109 25.59 9.55 -8.17
CA THR A 109 25.44 8.99 -6.82
C THR A 109 25.22 7.48 -6.90
N LYS A 110 26.11 6.70 -6.27
CA LYS A 110 25.97 5.24 -6.19
C LYS A 110 24.91 4.86 -5.17
N ILE A 111 23.86 4.18 -5.64
CA ILE A 111 22.75 3.66 -4.84
C ILE A 111 22.95 2.15 -4.71
N LYS A 112 23.00 1.67 -3.48
CA LYS A 112 23.13 0.23 -3.19
C LYS A 112 21.83 -0.51 -3.47
N ALA A 113 21.92 -1.82 -3.71
CA ALA A 113 20.77 -2.69 -3.66
C ALA A 113 20.05 -2.54 -2.32
N GLY A 114 18.72 -2.47 -2.33
CA GLY A 114 17.91 -2.22 -1.14
C GLY A 114 16.55 -1.61 -1.48
N SER A 115 15.77 -1.28 -0.45
CA SER A 115 14.48 -0.61 -0.57
C SER A 115 14.60 0.87 -0.18
N TYR A 116 13.90 1.73 -0.92
CA TYR A 116 13.90 3.18 -0.74
C TYR A 116 12.48 3.72 -0.92
N ALA A 117 12.11 4.71 -0.15
CA ALA A 117 10.91 5.49 -0.42
C ALA A 117 11.20 6.47 -1.58
N LEU A 118 10.30 6.54 -2.55
CA LEU A 118 10.37 7.49 -3.67
C LEU A 118 9.49 8.69 -3.35
N LEU A 119 10.11 9.86 -3.18
CA LEU A 119 9.43 11.14 -3.07
C LEU A 119 9.85 12.05 -4.23
N THR A 120 9.05 13.04 -4.53
CA THR A 120 9.38 14.04 -5.55
C THR A 120 9.00 15.44 -5.10
N ILE A 121 9.65 16.44 -5.70
CA ILE A 121 9.20 17.84 -5.63
C ILE A 121 8.85 18.23 -7.07
N PRO A 122 7.56 18.32 -7.40
CA PRO A 122 7.11 18.75 -8.71
C PRO A 122 7.53 20.20 -9.01
N GLY A 123 7.76 20.48 -10.29
CA GLY A 123 8.00 21.82 -10.80
C GLY A 123 7.61 21.94 -12.26
N GLU A 124 7.44 23.15 -12.76
CA GLU A 124 7.02 23.39 -14.15
C GLU A 124 8.07 22.98 -15.16
N LYS A 125 9.35 23.23 -14.85
CA LYS A 125 10.48 22.97 -15.77
C LYS A 125 11.24 21.71 -15.44
N GLU A 126 11.23 21.34 -14.15
CA GLU A 126 12.01 20.21 -13.63
C GLU A 126 11.36 19.63 -12.37
N TRP A 127 11.56 18.36 -12.12
CA TRP A 127 11.20 17.70 -10.89
C TRP A 127 12.46 17.28 -10.12
N THR A 128 12.43 17.48 -8.80
CA THR A 128 13.42 16.84 -7.93
C THR A 128 12.94 15.44 -7.56
N ILE A 129 13.78 14.44 -7.79
CA ILE A 129 13.56 13.04 -7.44
C ILE A 129 14.36 12.76 -6.17
N ILE A 130 13.73 12.13 -5.19
CA ILE A 130 14.31 11.85 -3.89
C ILE A 130 14.18 10.36 -3.61
N LEU A 131 15.29 9.70 -3.31
CA LEU A 131 15.31 8.38 -2.70
C LEU A 131 15.64 8.55 -1.21
N ASN A 132 14.73 8.11 -0.36
CA ASN A 132 14.84 8.28 1.09
C ASN A 132 14.84 6.92 1.79
N SER A 133 15.57 6.78 2.88
CA SER A 133 15.68 5.52 3.64
C SER A 133 14.49 5.26 4.56
N ASP A 134 13.60 6.24 4.81
CA ASP A 134 12.42 6.07 5.65
C ASP A 134 11.30 5.39 4.86
N LEU A 135 11.15 4.09 5.08
CA LEU A 135 10.12 3.28 4.43
C LEU A 135 8.76 3.38 5.14
N ASN A 136 7.69 3.02 4.42
CA ASN A 136 6.33 2.91 4.94
C ASN A 136 5.75 4.22 5.52
N ALA A 137 6.30 5.36 5.12
CA ALA A 137 5.79 6.65 5.55
C ALA A 137 4.45 6.98 4.87
N TRP A 138 3.44 7.30 5.67
CA TRP A 138 2.16 7.77 5.17
C TRP A 138 2.28 9.21 4.65
N GLY A 139 2.09 9.38 3.35
CA GLY A 139 2.23 10.71 2.73
C GLY A 139 3.67 11.23 2.73
N SER A 140 3.81 12.54 2.81
CA SER A 140 5.08 13.25 3.00
C SER A 140 5.17 13.99 4.34
N TYR A 141 4.25 13.70 5.28
CA TYR A 141 4.11 14.44 6.53
C TYR A 141 5.31 14.30 7.46
N TYR A 142 5.98 13.15 7.40
CA TYR A 142 7.13 12.82 8.25
C TYR A 142 8.43 12.78 7.47
N TYR A 143 8.45 13.37 6.27
CA TYR A 143 9.65 13.42 5.46
C TYR A 143 10.79 14.10 6.21
N ASN A 144 11.92 13.41 6.33
CA ASN A 144 13.16 13.93 6.89
C ASN A 144 14.23 13.95 5.80
N LYS A 145 14.70 15.16 5.45
CA LYS A 145 15.73 15.36 4.42
C LYS A 145 17.08 14.74 4.79
N GLU A 146 17.37 14.57 6.07
CA GLU A 146 18.64 13.94 6.54
C GLU A 146 18.74 12.46 6.15
N ASN A 147 17.59 11.83 5.86
CA ASN A 147 17.49 10.44 5.43
C ASN A 147 17.46 10.28 3.89
N ASP A 148 17.72 11.37 3.13
CA ASP A 148 17.87 11.30 1.68
C ASP A 148 19.15 10.55 1.31
N VAL A 149 19.01 9.45 0.59
CA VAL A 149 20.11 8.66 0.05
C VAL A 149 20.57 9.26 -1.28
N ALA A 150 19.65 9.77 -2.08
CA ALA A 150 19.95 10.48 -3.30
C ALA A 150 18.88 11.54 -3.58
N ARG A 151 19.32 12.61 -4.25
CA ARG A 151 18.47 13.70 -4.72
C ARG A 151 19.01 14.19 -6.05
N ILE A 152 18.18 14.11 -7.08
CA ILE A 152 18.53 14.61 -8.42
C ILE A 152 17.39 15.45 -9.00
N THR A 153 17.73 16.30 -9.96
CA THR A 153 16.77 17.08 -10.73
C THR A 153 16.73 16.56 -12.16
N VAL A 154 15.54 16.37 -12.69
CA VAL A 154 15.29 15.92 -14.05
C VAL A 154 14.29 16.83 -14.75
N PRO A 155 14.40 17.05 -16.08
CA PRO A 155 13.52 17.95 -16.81
C PRO A 155 12.07 17.43 -16.85
N THR A 156 11.12 18.36 -16.80
CA THR A 156 9.71 18.09 -17.08
C THR A 156 9.45 18.26 -18.57
N THR A 157 8.73 17.31 -19.14
CA THR A 157 8.19 17.40 -20.50
C THR A 157 6.67 17.29 -20.49
N TYR A 158 6.02 17.69 -21.56
CA TYR A 158 4.56 17.69 -21.66
C TYR A 158 4.11 16.92 -22.88
N ALA A 159 3.19 15.99 -22.71
CA ALA A 159 2.56 15.26 -23.79
C ALA A 159 1.28 15.97 -24.25
N SER A 160 0.83 15.67 -25.46
CA SER A 160 -0.42 16.18 -26.02
C SER A 160 -1.65 15.58 -25.34
N ASP A 161 -1.53 14.36 -24.80
CA ASP A 161 -2.59 13.60 -24.17
C ASP A 161 -2.44 13.59 -22.64
N SER A 162 -3.57 13.70 -21.95
CA SER A 162 -3.66 13.65 -20.49
C SER A 162 -3.83 12.21 -20.00
N LEU A 163 -3.05 11.84 -18.97
CA LEU A 163 -3.23 10.61 -18.21
C LEU A 163 -4.09 10.87 -17.00
N GLU A 164 -5.25 10.24 -16.93
CA GLU A 164 -6.17 10.34 -15.80
C GLU A 164 -5.57 9.79 -14.50
N ALA A 165 -4.87 8.64 -14.59
CA ALA A 165 -4.24 8.00 -13.44
C ALA A 165 -2.72 8.20 -13.49
N PHE A 166 -2.13 8.58 -12.36
CA PHE A 166 -0.67 8.56 -12.19
C PHE A 166 -0.11 7.19 -12.58
N SER A 167 0.91 7.18 -13.41
CA SER A 167 1.47 5.97 -13.99
C SER A 167 2.98 5.99 -13.98
N ILE A 168 3.58 4.84 -13.68
CA ILE A 168 5.03 4.62 -13.75
C ILE A 168 5.28 3.42 -14.64
N VAL A 169 6.25 3.54 -15.55
CA VAL A 169 6.78 2.44 -16.35
C VAL A 169 8.29 2.43 -16.28
N LEU A 170 8.87 1.24 -16.36
CA LEU A 170 10.32 1.04 -16.43
C LEU A 170 10.67 0.52 -17.80
N ASP A 171 11.67 1.14 -18.43
CA ASP A 171 12.20 0.76 -19.73
C ASP A 171 13.72 0.79 -19.71
N GLY A 172 14.39 0.01 -20.57
CA GLY A 172 15.85 0.02 -20.57
C GLY A 172 16.49 -1.12 -21.34
N GLU A 173 17.81 -1.01 -21.48
CA GLU A 173 18.67 -1.99 -22.12
C GLU A 173 20.01 -2.05 -21.38
N ASP A 174 20.68 -3.20 -21.45
CA ASP A 174 22.06 -3.41 -20.98
C ASP A 174 22.33 -2.96 -19.52
N GLY A 175 21.28 -3.07 -18.67
CA GLY A 175 21.33 -2.72 -17.27
C GLY A 175 21.22 -1.24 -16.97
N ASN A 176 20.96 -0.40 -17.97
CA ASN A 176 20.48 0.95 -17.77
C ASN A 176 18.95 0.92 -17.79
N ILE A 177 18.32 1.56 -16.82
CA ILE A 177 16.86 1.58 -16.65
C ILE A 177 16.42 3.02 -16.56
N THR A 178 15.40 3.37 -17.33
CA THR A 178 14.72 4.66 -17.20
C THR A 178 13.36 4.45 -16.55
N MET A 179 13.13 5.13 -15.44
CA MET A 179 11.83 5.20 -14.79
C MET A 179 11.06 6.40 -15.37
N HIS A 180 10.01 6.12 -16.12
CA HIS A 180 9.11 7.13 -16.67
C HIS A 180 7.91 7.30 -15.77
N MET A 181 7.63 8.52 -15.35
CA MET A 181 6.45 8.91 -14.58
C MET A 181 5.56 9.82 -15.42
N GLY A 182 4.26 9.59 -15.36
CA GLY A 182 3.29 10.40 -16.10
C GLY A 182 2.01 10.63 -15.30
N TRP A 183 1.51 11.87 -15.33
CA TRP A 183 0.21 12.24 -14.81
C TRP A 183 -0.28 13.52 -15.44
N ASP A 184 -1.58 13.61 -15.78
CA ASP A 184 -2.07 14.67 -16.67
C ASP A 184 -1.23 14.72 -17.96
N THR A 185 -0.82 15.87 -18.39
CA THR A 185 0.11 16.05 -19.53
C THR A 185 1.59 15.97 -19.13
N VAL A 186 1.91 15.97 -17.84
CA VAL A 186 3.30 15.93 -17.33
C VAL A 186 3.95 14.58 -17.56
N ARG A 187 5.21 14.60 -18.02
CA ARG A 187 6.08 13.43 -18.18
C ARG A 187 7.46 13.73 -17.60
N VAL A 188 8.00 12.77 -16.86
CA VAL A 188 9.32 12.85 -16.23
C VAL A 188 10.06 11.53 -16.47
N ALA A 189 11.34 11.60 -16.81
CA ALA A 189 12.20 10.44 -17.03
C ALA A 189 13.41 10.47 -16.11
N VAL A 190 13.63 9.39 -15.37
CA VAL A 190 14.68 9.26 -14.36
C VAL A 190 15.62 8.13 -14.75
N PRO A 191 16.86 8.44 -15.20
CA PRO A 191 17.81 7.42 -15.61
C PRO A 191 18.55 6.82 -14.42
N PHE A 192 18.56 5.48 -14.36
CA PHE A 192 19.41 4.68 -13.49
C PHE A 192 20.44 3.96 -14.38
N THR A 193 21.72 4.09 -14.08
CA THR A 193 22.80 3.44 -14.84
C THR A 193 23.55 2.44 -13.96
N LYS A 194 24.28 1.51 -14.58
CA LYS A 194 25.17 0.60 -13.86
C LYS A 194 26.33 1.32 -13.19
#